data_d97fe48f70dc37280b54a5b390c60656
#
_entry.id   d97fe48f70dc37280b54a5b390c60656
#
_cell.length_a   1.000
_cell.length_b   1.000
_cell.length_c   1.000
_cell.angle_alpha   90.00
_cell.angle_beta   90.00
_cell.angle_gamma   90.00
#
_symmetry.space_group_name_H-M   'P 1'
#
loop_
_entity.id
_entity.type
_entity.pdbx_description
1 polymer ?
#
loop_
_entity_poly.entity_id
_entity_poly.type
_entity_poly.pdbx_seq_one_letter_code
_entity_poly.pdbx_strand_id
1 'polypeptide(L)'
;MQILFGKKVDKEWNNDKVDWNAIDAKLESRIIVMTRPGLNGKRLGSLQMRNTYGVNVSRVLRGDIRLLATDDLRLQYGDRLTVVGDPTSIDHVEQFLGNAVKTLNEPNLGAIFLGIILGLAVGTIPLHIPGMTAPVRLGIAGGPIVMGILIGALGPRVQFISYMTRSAGLMLRELGLALYLGCLGLSAGGQFFETVIRPEGLMWVGIGFLITVVPVVIVGFIILKTKKYDFGSICGILCGSMANPMALTYANETLDGDTPSISYATVYPLGMFIRVIIAQVIVMFFV
;
A
#
# COMPACT_ATOMS: atom_id res chain seq x y z
N MET A 1 10.27 -7.46 -34.75
CA MET A 1 8.92 -8.00 -34.64
C MET A 1 8.88 -9.49 -34.32
N GLN A 2 9.68 -10.36 -34.96
CA GLN A 2 9.72 -11.81 -34.65
C GLN A 2 10.15 -12.15 -33.20
N ILE A 3 10.94 -11.31 -32.54
CA ILE A 3 11.41 -11.52 -31.16
C ILE A 3 10.30 -11.29 -30.13
N LEU A 4 9.30 -10.45 -30.46
CA LEU A 4 8.17 -10.12 -29.56
C LEU A 4 6.97 -11.06 -29.71
N PHE A 5 6.75 -11.64 -30.89
CA PHE A 5 5.55 -12.42 -31.20
C PHE A 5 5.84 -13.90 -31.58
N GLY A 6 7.09 -14.35 -31.47
CA GLY A 6 7.45 -15.71 -31.82
C GLY A 6 7.54 -15.98 -33.33
N LYS A 7 7.74 -17.25 -33.73
CA LYS A 7 7.77 -17.67 -35.12
C LYS A 7 6.39 -17.55 -35.75
N LYS A 8 6.34 -17.11 -37.03
CA LYS A 8 5.11 -17.21 -37.82
C LYS A 8 4.59 -18.65 -37.78
N VAL A 9 3.33 -18.79 -37.35
CA VAL A 9 2.63 -20.06 -37.39
C VAL A 9 2.43 -20.45 -38.84
N ASP A 10 2.66 -21.73 -39.16
CA ASP A 10 2.52 -22.24 -40.53
C ASP A 10 1.08 -22.00 -41.07
N LYS A 11 0.99 -21.82 -42.37
CA LYS A 11 -0.25 -21.49 -43.11
C LYS A 11 -1.47 -22.40 -42.81
N GLU A 12 -1.23 -23.62 -42.31
CA GLU A 12 -2.31 -24.55 -41.96
C GLU A 12 -3.13 -24.14 -40.74
N TRP A 13 -2.59 -23.37 -39.85
CA TRP A 13 -3.30 -22.83 -38.63
C TRP A 13 -4.02 -21.52 -38.94
N ASN A 14 -3.68 -20.84 -40.00
CA ASN A 14 -4.33 -19.62 -40.47
C ASN A 14 -5.39 -19.95 -41.51
N ASN A 15 -6.32 -20.81 -41.14
CA ASN A 15 -7.38 -21.26 -42.05
C ASN A 15 -8.41 -20.13 -42.20
N ASP A 16 -8.61 -19.64 -43.41
CA ASP A 16 -9.64 -18.63 -43.78
C ASP A 16 -11.09 -19.06 -43.42
N LYS A 17 -11.26 -20.28 -42.91
CA LYS A 17 -12.53 -20.83 -42.42
C LYS A 17 -12.85 -20.49 -40.96
N VAL A 18 -11.89 -19.97 -40.20
CA VAL A 18 -12.12 -19.57 -38.80
C VAL A 18 -12.47 -18.09 -38.78
N ASP A 19 -13.70 -17.78 -38.57
CA ASP A 19 -14.14 -16.41 -38.34
C ASP A 19 -13.68 -15.93 -36.95
N TRP A 20 -12.50 -15.32 -36.91
CA TRP A 20 -11.92 -14.78 -35.68
C TRP A 20 -12.79 -13.69 -35.06
N ASN A 21 -13.53 -12.93 -35.90
CA ASN A 21 -14.44 -11.90 -35.38
C ASN A 21 -15.64 -12.53 -34.68
N ALA A 22 -16.12 -13.68 -35.15
CA ALA A 22 -17.21 -14.42 -34.49
C ALA A 22 -16.75 -15.09 -33.19
N ILE A 23 -15.46 -15.46 -33.08
CA ILE A 23 -14.87 -15.97 -31.84
C ILE A 23 -14.69 -14.84 -30.85
N ASP A 24 -14.12 -13.71 -31.27
CA ASP A 24 -13.92 -12.52 -30.42
C ASP A 24 -15.24 -11.91 -29.95
N ALA A 25 -16.30 -11.98 -30.78
CA ALA A 25 -17.64 -11.52 -30.43
C ALA A 25 -18.31 -12.34 -29.30
N LYS A 26 -17.82 -13.58 -29.06
CA LYS A 26 -18.30 -14.44 -27.96
C LYS A 26 -17.54 -14.27 -26.68
N LEU A 27 -16.38 -13.59 -26.70
CA LEU A 27 -15.58 -13.39 -25.51
C LEU A 27 -16.09 -12.18 -24.72
N GLU A 28 -16.40 -12.40 -23.46
CA GLU A 28 -16.77 -11.36 -22.51
C GLU A 28 -15.61 -11.08 -21.56
N SER A 29 -15.50 -9.83 -21.14
CA SER A 29 -14.58 -9.42 -20.07
C SER A 29 -15.40 -8.99 -18.86
N ARG A 30 -15.19 -9.64 -17.72
CA ARG A 30 -15.92 -9.36 -16.49
C ARG A 30 -14.96 -9.21 -15.31
N ILE A 31 -15.28 -8.30 -14.40
CA ILE A 31 -14.54 -8.14 -13.15
C ILE A 31 -15.21 -8.98 -12.08
N ILE A 32 -14.47 -9.95 -11.55
CA ILE A 32 -14.93 -10.85 -10.49
C ILE A 32 -14.13 -10.57 -9.22
N VAL A 33 -14.82 -10.51 -8.09
CA VAL A 33 -14.18 -10.24 -6.80
C VAL A 33 -13.96 -11.54 -6.05
N MET A 34 -12.74 -11.77 -5.58
CA MET A 34 -12.38 -12.94 -4.80
C MET A 34 -12.88 -12.79 -3.36
N THR A 35 -13.94 -13.51 -3.02
CA THR A 35 -14.58 -13.46 -1.69
C THR A 35 -14.63 -14.83 -1.01
N ARG A 36 -13.98 -15.85 -1.59
CA ARG A 36 -13.89 -17.17 -0.98
C ARG A 36 -12.67 -17.26 -0.06
N PRO A 37 -12.85 -17.40 1.28
CA PRO A 37 -11.75 -17.40 2.23
C PRO A 37 -10.69 -18.48 1.96
N GLY A 38 -11.11 -19.66 1.51
CA GLY A 38 -10.22 -20.79 1.21
C GLY A 38 -9.27 -20.59 0.02
N LEU A 39 -9.45 -19.49 -0.76
CA LEU A 39 -8.56 -19.12 -1.86
C LEU A 39 -7.54 -18.06 -1.45
N ASN A 40 -7.68 -17.48 -0.27
CA ASN A 40 -6.74 -16.48 0.25
C ASN A 40 -5.33 -17.08 0.35
N GLY A 41 -4.34 -16.41 -0.21
CA GLY A 41 -2.94 -16.84 -0.23
C GLY A 41 -2.57 -17.91 -1.27
N LYS A 42 -3.53 -18.49 -2.01
CA LYS A 42 -3.23 -19.42 -3.10
C LYS A 42 -2.60 -18.69 -4.28
N ARG A 43 -1.70 -19.37 -5.01
CA ARG A 43 -1.09 -18.84 -6.23
C ARG A 43 -2.11 -18.90 -7.37
N LEU A 44 -2.18 -17.87 -8.20
CA LEU A 44 -3.08 -17.79 -9.36
C LEU A 44 -2.87 -18.98 -10.32
N GLY A 45 -1.62 -19.34 -10.63
CA GLY A 45 -1.28 -20.47 -11.48
C GLY A 45 -1.74 -21.80 -10.93
N SER A 46 -1.79 -21.97 -9.59
CA SER A 46 -2.29 -23.20 -8.97
C SER A 46 -3.80 -23.43 -9.16
N LEU A 47 -4.55 -22.40 -9.50
CA LEU A 47 -5.99 -22.49 -9.76
C LEU A 47 -6.29 -22.95 -11.19
N GLN A 48 -5.29 -22.97 -12.06
CA GLN A 48 -5.39 -23.46 -13.45
C GLN A 48 -6.61 -22.94 -14.21
N MET A 49 -6.93 -21.64 -14.03
CA MET A 49 -8.15 -21.03 -14.58
C MET A 49 -8.34 -21.28 -16.07
N ARG A 50 -7.22 -21.24 -16.83
CA ARG A 50 -7.23 -21.49 -18.27
C ARG A 50 -7.56 -22.94 -18.60
N ASN A 51 -6.96 -23.89 -17.87
CA ASN A 51 -7.11 -25.31 -18.18
C ASN A 51 -8.45 -25.88 -17.66
N THR A 52 -8.91 -25.40 -16.50
CA THR A 52 -10.11 -25.94 -15.84
C THR A 52 -11.38 -25.26 -16.32
N TYR A 53 -11.34 -23.94 -16.53
CA TYR A 53 -12.54 -23.16 -16.85
C TYR A 53 -12.50 -22.52 -18.24
N GLY A 54 -11.38 -22.61 -18.98
CA GLY A 54 -11.27 -22.01 -20.31
C GLY A 54 -11.19 -20.47 -20.27
N VAL A 55 -10.91 -19.87 -19.13
CA VAL A 55 -10.86 -18.40 -18.98
C VAL A 55 -9.43 -17.92 -18.76
N ASN A 56 -9.16 -16.70 -19.19
CA ASN A 56 -7.89 -16.03 -18.95
C ASN A 56 -8.07 -14.88 -17.94
N VAL A 57 -7.18 -14.80 -16.96
CA VAL A 57 -7.11 -13.66 -16.04
C VAL A 57 -6.11 -12.66 -16.60
N SER A 58 -6.60 -11.52 -17.06
CA SER A 58 -5.76 -10.49 -17.70
C SER A 58 -5.11 -9.54 -16.70
N ARG A 59 -5.78 -9.27 -15.58
CA ARG A 59 -5.34 -8.30 -14.59
C ARG A 59 -5.93 -8.61 -13.21
N VAL A 60 -5.18 -8.26 -12.17
CA VAL A 60 -5.65 -8.29 -10.78
C VAL A 60 -5.53 -6.89 -10.20
N LEU A 61 -6.60 -6.39 -9.59
CA LEU A 61 -6.62 -5.12 -8.88
C LEU A 61 -6.76 -5.40 -7.38
N ARG A 62 -5.77 -4.98 -6.61
CA ARG A 62 -5.73 -5.09 -5.15
C ARG A 62 -5.80 -3.70 -4.53
N GLY A 63 -6.95 -3.34 -3.96
CA GLY A 63 -7.22 -1.96 -3.61
C GLY A 63 -7.13 -1.08 -4.86
N ASP A 64 -6.14 -0.18 -4.91
CA ASP A 64 -5.88 0.70 -6.04
C ASP A 64 -4.66 0.25 -6.89
N ILE A 65 -3.98 -0.82 -6.49
CA ILE A 65 -2.76 -1.28 -7.15
C ILE A 65 -3.11 -2.27 -8.25
N ARG A 66 -2.68 -1.98 -9.48
CA ARG A 66 -2.81 -2.88 -10.62
C ARG A 66 -1.66 -3.86 -10.66
N LEU A 67 -1.96 -5.13 -10.48
CA LEU A 67 -0.98 -6.22 -10.50
C LEU A 67 -1.09 -7.00 -11.82
N LEU A 68 0.06 -7.46 -12.30
CA LEU A 68 0.08 -8.42 -13.42
C LEU A 68 -0.41 -9.78 -12.93
N ALA A 69 -1.26 -10.43 -13.73
CA ALA A 69 -1.79 -11.76 -13.45
C ALA A 69 -0.75 -12.85 -13.77
N THR A 70 0.31 -12.92 -12.97
CA THR A 70 1.36 -13.94 -13.09
C THR A 70 1.01 -15.20 -12.29
N ASP A 71 1.54 -16.34 -12.70
CA ASP A 71 1.28 -17.62 -12.02
C ASP A 71 1.70 -17.63 -10.54
N ASP A 72 2.74 -16.88 -10.21
CA ASP A 72 3.26 -16.76 -8.84
C ASP A 72 2.47 -15.79 -7.97
N LEU A 73 1.58 -14.98 -8.56
CA LEU A 73 0.78 -14.02 -7.82
C LEU A 73 -0.10 -14.75 -6.79
N ARG A 74 0.04 -14.40 -5.52
CA ARG A 74 -0.85 -14.90 -4.47
C ARG A 74 -2.09 -14.03 -4.39
N LEU A 75 -3.25 -14.65 -4.57
CA LEU A 75 -4.53 -13.99 -4.44
C LEU A 75 -4.80 -13.62 -2.97
N GLN A 76 -5.44 -12.49 -2.79
CA GLN A 76 -5.89 -12.03 -1.47
C GLN A 76 -7.40 -11.78 -1.50
N TYR A 77 -8.03 -11.98 -0.35
CA TYR A 77 -9.43 -11.67 -0.17
C TYR A 77 -9.74 -10.22 -0.55
N GLY A 78 -10.71 -10.00 -1.42
CA GLY A 78 -11.05 -8.69 -1.96
C GLY A 78 -10.32 -8.31 -3.26
N ASP A 79 -9.40 -9.14 -3.77
CA ASP A 79 -8.80 -8.93 -5.10
C ASP A 79 -9.89 -8.94 -6.17
N ARG A 80 -9.81 -7.98 -7.10
CA ARG A 80 -10.67 -7.89 -8.27
C ARG A 80 -9.93 -8.42 -9.49
N LEU A 81 -10.40 -9.54 -10.03
CA LEU A 81 -9.80 -10.19 -11.19
C LEU A 81 -10.57 -9.79 -12.45
N THR A 82 -9.88 -9.28 -13.46
CA THR A 82 -10.44 -9.11 -14.79
C THR A 82 -10.29 -10.42 -15.55
N VAL A 83 -11.41 -11.10 -15.74
CA VAL A 83 -11.48 -12.43 -16.36
C VAL A 83 -12.05 -12.27 -17.75
N VAL A 84 -11.44 -12.95 -18.74
CA VAL A 84 -11.86 -12.96 -20.14
C VAL A 84 -12.11 -14.39 -20.57
N GLY A 85 -13.28 -14.64 -21.16
CA GLY A 85 -13.67 -15.97 -21.62
C GLY A 85 -15.09 -16.02 -22.13
N ASP A 86 -15.58 -17.23 -22.36
CA ASP A 86 -16.99 -17.46 -22.70
C ASP A 86 -17.89 -17.13 -21.49
N PRO A 87 -19.08 -16.54 -21.68
CA PRO A 87 -19.99 -16.16 -20.59
C PRO A 87 -20.28 -17.28 -19.59
N THR A 88 -20.54 -18.50 -20.08
CA THR A 88 -20.81 -19.66 -19.19
C THR A 88 -19.61 -20.06 -18.37
N SER A 89 -18.41 -19.98 -18.93
CA SER A 89 -17.15 -20.24 -18.26
C SER A 89 -16.87 -19.17 -17.19
N ILE A 90 -17.17 -17.91 -17.49
CA ILE A 90 -17.06 -16.80 -16.54
C ILE A 90 -18.02 -17.01 -15.36
N ASP A 91 -19.25 -17.44 -15.58
CA ASP A 91 -20.23 -17.72 -14.52
C ASP A 91 -19.74 -18.83 -13.57
N HIS A 92 -19.09 -19.88 -14.09
CA HIS A 92 -18.47 -20.91 -13.25
C HIS A 92 -17.33 -20.36 -12.41
N VAL A 93 -16.48 -19.49 -12.99
CA VAL A 93 -15.40 -18.84 -12.26
C VAL A 93 -15.93 -17.88 -11.21
N GLU A 94 -17.02 -17.17 -11.50
CA GLU A 94 -17.70 -16.31 -10.55
C GLU A 94 -18.17 -17.09 -9.32
N GLN A 95 -18.83 -18.24 -9.53
CA GLN A 95 -19.22 -19.13 -8.43
C GLN A 95 -18.01 -19.69 -7.68
N PHE A 96 -16.92 -20.01 -8.38
CA PHE A 96 -15.69 -20.52 -7.75
C PHE A 96 -14.98 -19.47 -6.89
N LEU A 97 -14.90 -18.23 -7.36
CA LEU A 97 -14.25 -17.12 -6.64
C LEU A 97 -15.15 -16.51 -5.56
N GLY A 98 -16.47 -16.69 -5.68
CA GLY A 98 -17.48 -16.26 -4.72
C GLY A 98 -18.22 -14.99 -5.09
N ASN A 99 -17.57 -13.99 -5.67
CA ASN A 99 -18.10 -12.68 -6.15
C ASN A 99 -19.16 -12.01 -5.22
N ALA A 100 -19.11 -12.30 -3.93
CA ALA A 100 -20.06 -11.78 -2.95
C ALA A 100 -19.66 -10.37 -2.49
N VAL A 101 -19.84 -9.37 -3.35
CA VAL A 101 -19.44 -7.97 -3.08
C VAL A 101 -20.05 -7.43 -1.80
N LYS A 102 -21.25 -7.88 -1.41
CA LYS A 102 -21.91 -7.47 -0.17
C LYS A 102 -21.12 -7.87 1.09
N THR A 103 -20.45 -9.02 1.08
CA THR A 103 -19.66 -9.47 2.23
C THR A 103 -18.37 -8.68 2.42
N LEU A 104 -17.95 -7.95 1.39
CA LEU A 104 -16.80 -7.05 1.45
C LEU A 104 -17.10 -5.73 2.18
N ASN A 105 -18.37 -5.38 2.36
CA ASN A 105 -18.75 -4.13 3.03
C ASN A 105 -18.50 -4.18 4.55
N GLU A 106 -18.27 -5.37 5.10
CA GLU A 106 -17.96 -5.54 6.52
C GLU A 106 -16.45 -5.66 6.72
N PRO A 107 -15.77 -4.60 7.21
CA PRO A 107 -14.35 -4.67 7.49
C PRO A 107 -14.07 -5.60 8.67
N ASN A 108 -13.01 -6.40 8.58
CA ASN A 108 -12.60 -7.25 9.69
C ASN A 108 -11.87 -6.42 10.77
N LEU A 109 -12.64 -5.69 11.58
CA LEU A 109 -12.11 -4.86 12.66
C LEU A 109 -11.29 -5.67 13.67
N GLY A 110 -11.70 -6.91 13.95
CA GLY A 110 -10.97 -7.78 14.87
C GLY A 110 -9.54 -8.04 14.42
N ALA A 111 -9.34 -8.31 13.13
CA ALA A 111 -7.99 -8.52 12.56
C ALA A 111 -7.14 -7.24 12.64
N ILE A 112 -7.74 -6.08 12.43
CA ILE A 112 -7.05 -4.78 12.48
C ILE A 112 -6.59 -4.48 13.90
N PHE A 113 -7.50 -4.56 14.88
CA PHE A 113 -7.15 -4.31 16.28
C PHE A 113 -6.16 -5.33 16.84
N LEU A 114 -6.28 -6.60 16.47
CA LEU A 114 -5.27 -7.62 16.80
C LEU A 114 -3.91 -7.24 16.24
N GLY A 115 -3.85 -6.79 14.99
CA GLY A 115 -2.62 -6.31 14.37
C GLY A 115 -2.00 -5.12 15.10
N ILE A 116 -2.82 -4.17 15.57
CA ILE A 116 -2.36 -3.01 16.35
C ILE A 116 -1.81 -3.47 17.71
N ILE A 117 -2.53 -4.34 18.43
CA ILE A 117 -2.09 -4.86 19.74
C ILE A 117 -0.78 -5.62 19.62
N LEU A 118 -0.65 -6.50 18.63
CA LEU A 118 0.59 -7.22 18.36
C LEU A 118 1.72 -6.25 17.98
N GLY A 119 1.40 -5.22 17.21
CA GLY A 119 2.37 -4.18 16.85
C GLY A 119 2.87 -3.39 18.06
N LEU A 120 1.98 -3.01 18.97
CA LEU A 120 2.36 -2.35 20.22
C LEU A 120 3.24 -3.29 21.08
N ALA A 121 2.88 -4.56 21.19
CA ALA A 121 3.68 -5.55 21.92
C ALA A 121 5.09 -5.68 21.32
N VAL A 122 5.20 -5.81 20.00
CA VAL A 122 6.50 -5.86 19.29
C VAL A 122 7.28 -4.55 19.47
N GLY A 123 6.60 -3.41 19.47
CA GLY A 123 7.20 -2.10 19.64
C GLY A 123 7.85 -1.89 21.01
N THR A 124 7.39 -2.61 22.04
CA THR A 124 7.96 -2.54 23.40
C THR A 124 9.14 -3.45 23.63
N ILE A 125 9.41 -4.41 22.73
CA ILE A 125 10.51 -5.37 22.87
C ILE A 125 11.86 -4.63 22.80
N PRO A 126 12.71 -4.73 23.85
CA PRO A 126 14.03 -4.12 23.85
C PRO A 126 14.99 -4.96 22.97
N LEU A 127 15.51 -4.34 21.92
CA LEU A 127 16.52 -4.93 21.05
C LEU A 127 17.91 -4.56 21.58
N HIS A 128 18.66 -5.54 22.07
CA HIS A 128 20.01 -5.34 22.51
C HIS A 128 20.97 -5.45 21.32
N ILE A 129 21.51 -4.32 20.88
CA ILE A 129 22.50 -4.26 19.83
C ILE A 129 23.88 -4.23 20.46
N PRO A 130 24.81 -5.17 20.10
CA PRO A 130 26.17 -5.17 20.63
C PRO A 130 26.85 -3.80 20.38
N GLY A 131 27.41 -3.21 21.44
CA GLY A 131 28.06 -1.89 21.38
C GLY A 131 27.17 -0.70 21.78
N MET A 132 25.89 -0.91 22.06
CA MET A 132 25.00 0.13 22.59
C MET A 132 24.79 -0.03 24.10
N THR A 133 24.83 1.09 24.82
CA THR A 133 24.65 1.12 26.28
C THR A 133 23.18 1.01 26.71
N ALA A 134 22.25 1.36 25.81
CA ALA A 134 20.82 1.29 26.05
C ALA A 134 20.12 0.42 24.99
N PRO A 135 19.07 -0.35 25.36
CA PRO A 135 18.33 -1.16 24.43
C PRO A 135 17.49 -0.28 23.49
N VAL A 136 17.61 -0.54 22.18
CA VAL A 136 16.80 0.11 21.13
C VAL A 136 15.40 -0.49 21.10
N ARG A 137 14.36 0.32 21.05
CA ARG A 137 12.96 -0.11 20.94
C ARG A 137 12.34 0.50 19.70
N LEU A 138 11.50 -0.26 18.99
CA LEU A 138 10.74 0.28 17.85
C LEU A 138 9.70 1.34 18.29
N GLY A 139 9.31 1.28 19.55
CA GLY A 139 8.35 2.22 20.14
C GLY A 139 6.91 2.00 19.67
N ILE A 140 6.04 2.85 20.18
CA ILE A 140 4.57 2.79 19.93
C ILE A 140 4.24 3.05 18.46
N ALA A 141 5.05 3.83 17.75
CA ALA A 141 4.82 4.12 16.33
C ALA A 141 5.43 3.06 15.40
N GLY A 142 6.67 2.63 15.67
CA GLY A 142 7.39 1.69 14.80
C GLY A 142 6.84 0.26 14.84
N GLY A 143 6.43 -0.21 16.01
CA GLY A 143 5.91 -1.56 16.19
C GLY A 143 4.69 -1.87 15.31
N PRO A 144 3.61 -1.08 15.35
CA PRO A 144 2.43 -1.28 14.50
C PRO A 144 2.72 -1.21 13.01
N ILE A 145 3.65 -0.35 12.57
CA ILE A 145 4.04 -0.26 11.16
C ILE A 145 4.71 -1.56 10.71
N VAL A 146 5.69 -2.05 11.48
CA VAL A 146 6.39 -3.31 11.17
C VAL A 146 5.41 -4.48 11.18
N MET A 147 4.54 -4.56 12.19
CA MET A 147 3.54 -5.62 12.27
C MET A 147 2.53 -5.55 11.14
N GLY A 148 2.08 -4.36 10.73
CA GLY A 148 1.20 -4.17 9.58
C GLY A 148 1.83 -4.67 8.27
N ILE A 149 3.11 -4.39 8.05
CA ILE A 149 3.86 -4.90 6.90
C ILE A 149 3.96 -6.43 6.95
N LEU A 150 4.28 -7.00 8.11
CA LEU A 150 4.39 -8.45 8.30
C LEU A 150 3.04 -9.15 8.07
N ILE A 151 1.96 -8.64 8.63
CA ILE A 151 0.61 -9.17 8.43
C ILE A 151 0.20 -9.06 6.96
N GLY A 152 0.49 -7.94 6.29
CA GLY A 152 0.22 -7.76 4.87
C GLY A 152 0.99 -8.74 3.98
N ALA A 153 2.25 -9.02 4.31
CA ALA A 153 3.12 -9.91 3.53
C ALA A 153 2.89 -11.40 3.85
N LEU A 154 2.75 -11.75 5.12
CA LEU A 154 2.68 -13.14 5.58
C LEU A 154 1.26 -13.62 5.86
N GLY A 155 0.34 -12.72 6.22
CA GLY A 155 -1.04 -13.04 6.54
C GLY A 155 -1.74 -13.91 5.49
N PRO A 156 -1.65 -13.59 4.19
CA PRO A 156 -2.24 -14.44 3.15
C PRO A 156 -1.67 -15.88 3.14
N ARG A 157 -0.41 -16.09 3.56
CA ARG A 157 0.20 -17.44 3.61
C ARG A 157 -0.39 -18.32 4.72
N VAL A 158 -0.82 -17.69 5.81
CA VAL A 158 -1.47 -18.36 6.96
C VAL A 158 -2.99 -18.22 6.93
N GLN A 159 -3.54 -17.85 5.76
CA GLN A 159 -4.97 -17.64 5.55
C GLN A 159 -5.60 -16.56 6.47
N PHE A 160 -4.78 -15.68 7.02
CA PHE A 160 -5.27 -14.56 7.83
C PHE A 160 -5.86 -13.48 6.92
N ILE A 161 -7.13 -13.16 7.12
CA ILE A 161 -7.86 -12.18 6.31
C ILE A 161 -7.91 -10.87 7.09
N SER A 162 -7.12 -9.90 6.64
CA SER A 162 -7.09 -8.53 7.18
C SER A 162 -7.74 -7.52 6.22
N TYR A 163 -8.76 -7.98 5.46
CA TYR A 163 -9.42 -7.16 4.47
C TYR A 163 -10.17 -5.99 5.11
N MET A 164 -10.02 -4.82 4.51
CA MET A 164 -10.77 -3.61 4.84
C MET A 164 -11.15 -2.89 3.56
N THR A 165 -12.37 -2.35 3.49
CA THR A 165 -12.77 -1.52 2.36
C THR A 165 -11.94 -0.22 2.35
N ARG A 166 -11.72 0.33 1.16
CA ARG A 166 -11.03 1.63 1.02
C ARG A 166 -11.69 2.72 1.86
N SER A 167 -13.01 2.81 1.80
CA SER A 167 -13.77 3.81 2.57
C SER A 167 -13.59 3.67 4.08
N ALA A 168 -13.63 2.43 4.61
CA ALA A 168 -13.37 2.19 6.03
C ALA A 168 -11.92 2.53 6.41
N GLY A 169 -10.95 2.22 5.54
CA GLY A 169 -9.55 2.58 5.74
C GLY A 169 -9.32 4.08 5.78
N LEU A 170 -9.92 4.82 4.86
CA LEU A 170 -9.87 6.28 4.83
C LEU A 170 -10.51 6.88 6.08
N MET A 171 -11.70 6.39 6.47
CA MET A 171 -12.38 6.86 7.67
C MET A 171 -11.56 6.63 8.95
N LEU A 172 -10.96 5.44 9.11
CA LEU A 172 -10.09 5.15 10.26
C LEU A 172 -8.84 6.02 10.26
N ARG A 173 -8.27 6.29 9.09
CA ARG A 173 -7.14 7.21 8.95
C ARG A 173 -7.49 8.63 9.38
N GLU A 174 -8.61 9.18 8.88
CA GLU A 174 -9.08 10.52 9.23
C GLU A 174 -9.40 10.63 10.72
N LEU A 175 -10.10 9.65 11.27
CA LEU A 175 -10.40 9.59 12.70
C LEU A 175 -9.12 9.53 13.53
N GLY A 176 -8.16 8.66 13.15
CA GLY A 176 -6.87 8.53 13.83
C GLY A 176 -6.06 9.84 13.80
N LEU A 177 -6.04 10.53 12.66
CA LEU A 177 -5.39 11.83 12.52
C LEU A 177 -6.06 12.90 13.37
N ALA A 178 -7.39 12.99 13.36
CA ALA A 178 -8.12 13.97 14.15
C ALA A 178 -7.88 13.78 15.66
N LEU A 179 -7.94 12.53 16.13
CA LEU A 179 -7.65 12.20 17.52
C LEU A 179 -6.20 12.50 17.90
N TYR A 180 -5.23 12.12 17.05
CA TYR A 180 -3.82 12.38 17.26
C TYR A 180 -3.54 13.88 17.37
N LEU A 181 -4.01 14.67 16.39
CA LEU A 181 -3.82 16.13 16.38
C LEU A 181 -4.55 16.80 17.54
N GLY A 182 -5.77 16.34 17.88
CA GLY A 182 -6.51 16.84 19.04
C GLY A 182 -5.79 16.60 20.37
N CYS A 183 -5.31 15.38 20.61
CA CYS A 183 -4.52 15.05 21.80
C CYS A 183 -3.21 15.85 21.88
N LEU A 184 -2.52 16.01 20.73
CA LEU A 184 -1.28 16.77 20.64
C LEU A 184 -1.53 18.25 20.91
N GLY A 185 -2.62 18.81 20.35
CA GLY A 185 -3.02 20.19 20.59
C GLY A 185 -3.40 20.45 22.06
N LEU A 186 -4.15 19.54 22.69
CA LEU A 186 -4.46 19.63 24.11
C LEU A 186 -3.23 19.53 25.01
N SER A 187 -2.30 18.63 24.67
CA SER A 187 -1.04 18.46 25.43
C SER A 187 -0.12 19.66 25.30
N ALA A 188 0.03 20.22 24.10
CA ALA A 188 0.94 21.34 23.83
C ALA A 188 0.31 22.71 24.11
N GLY A 189 -1.02 22.84 24.01
CA GLY A 189 -1.74 24.12 23.99
C GLY A 189 -1.59 24.93 25.27
N GLY A 190 -1.56 24.26 26.43
CA GLY A 190 -1.50 24.95 27.73
C GLY A 190 -0.26 25.82 27.96
N GLN A 191 0.86 25.47 27.37
CA GLN A 191 2.12 26.19 27.51
C GLN A 191 2.61 26.83 26.21
N PHE A 192 1.86 26.71 25.13
CA PHE A 192 2.27 27.11 23.79
C PHE A 192 2.61 28.59 23.71
N PHE A 193 1.68 29.45 24.14
CA PHE A 193 1.88 30.90 24.06
C PHE A 193 3.04 31.39 24.97
N GLU A 194 3.14 30.86 26.16
CA GLU A 194 4.25 31.22 27.08
C GLU A 194 5.61 30.80 26.50
N THR A 195 5.67 29.66 25.83
CA THR A 195 6.92 29.14 25.27
C THR A 195 7.31 29.86 23.98
N VAL A 196 6.36 30.13 23.09
CA VAL A 196 6.63 30.72 21.76
C VAL A 196 6.96 32.21 21.86
N ILE A 197 6.34 32.96 22.78
CA ILE A 197 6.56 34.41 22.90
C ILE A 197 7.93 34.73 23.52
N ARG A 198 8.56 33.79 24.20
CA ARG A 198 9.93 33.99 24.73
C ARG A 198 10.94 34.12 23.57
N PRO A 199 12.04 34.89 23.75
CA PRO A 199 13.09 35.03 22.73
C PRO A 199 13.68 33.69 22.29
N GLU A 200 13.86 32.75 23.25
CA GLU A 200 14.30 31.38 22.92
C GLU A 200 13.28 30.60 22.10
N GLY A 201 11.98 30.81 22.35
CA GLY A 201 10.90 30.18 21.60
C GLY A 201 10.87 30.62 20.14
N LEU A 202 11.05 31.90 19.88
CA LEU A 202 11.18 32.44 18.50
C LEU A 202 12.38 31.84 17.77
N MET A 203 13.51 31.70 18.47
CA MET A 203 14.70 31.05 17.90
C MET A 203 14.40 29.58 17.55
N TRP A 204 13.71 28.82 18.42
CA TRP A 204 13.33 27.43 18.16
C TRP A 204 12.37 27.30 16.97
N VAL A 205 11.43 28.24 16.84
CA VAL A 205 10.54 28.29 15.65
C VAL A 205 11.36 28.51 14.38
N GLY A 206 12.33 29.42 14.40
CA GLY A 206 13.21 29.67 13.25
C GLY A 206 14.08 28.45 12.90
N ILE A 207 14.68 27.81 13.89
CA ILE A 207 15.47 26.59 13.69
C ILE A 207 14.58 25.45 13.19
N GLY A 208 13.39 25.26 13.76
CA GLY A 208 12.42 24.27 13.32
C GLY A 208 11.98 24.46 11.87
N PHE A 209 11.76 25.72 11.47
CA PHE A 209 11.46 26.07 10.08
C PHE A 209 12.62 25.68 9.13
N LEU A 210 13.86 26.02 9.48
CA LEU A 210 15.04 25.66 8.71
C LEU A 210 15.21 24.14 8.58
N ILE A 211 15.11 23.41 9.69
CA ILE A 211 15.23 21.95 9.71
C ILE A 211 14.14 21.28 8.85
N THR A 212 12.95 21.87 8.77
CA THR A 212 11.84 21.31 7.98
C THR A 212 11.97 21.67 6.50
N VAL A 213 12.22 22.93 6.17
CA VAL A 213 12.16 23.42 4.78
C VAL A 213 13.43 23.08 4.00
N VAL A 214 14.59 23.28 4.59
CA VAL A 214 15.87 23.15 3.87
C VAL A 214 16.08 21.73 3.31
N PRO A 215 15.92 20.63 4.07
CA PRO A 215 16.07 19.28 3.52
C PRO A 215 15.07 18.97 2.41
N VAL A 216 13.82 19.41 2.55
CA VAL A 216 12.77 19.18 1.56
C VAL A 216 13.09 19.86 0.23
N VAL A 217 13.51 21.13 0.29
CA VAL A 217 13.89 21.90 -0.90
C VAL A 217 15.12 21.28 -1.57
N ILE A 218 16.14 20.94 -0.78
CA ILE A 218 17.37 20.33 -1.31
C ILE A 218 17.06 18.98 -1.99
N VAL A 219 16.38 18.08 -1.29
CA VAL A 219 16.03 16.75 -1.81
C VAL A 219 15.11 16.88 -3.02
N GLY A 220 14.09 17.74 -2.96
CA GLY A 220 13.20 18.01 -4.07
C GLY A 220 13.95 18.51 -5.30
N PHE A 221 14.86 19.44 -5.13
CA PHE A 221 15.67 19.97 -6.22
C PHE A 221 16.61 18.92 -6.83
N ILE A 222 17.25 18.10 -5.99
CA ILE A 222 18.10 17.00 -6.45
C ILE A 222 17.30 16.01 -7.29
N ILE A 223 16.12 15.58 -6.80
CA ILE A 223 15.30 14.61 -7.51
C ILE A 223 14.77 15.19 -8.83
N LEU A 224 14.32 16.45 -8.84
CA LEU A 224 13.91 17.17 -10.06
C LEU A 224 15.04 17.18 -11.10
N LYS A 225 16.27 17.43 -10.68
CA LYS A 225 17.43 17.50 -11.58
C LYS A 225 17.77 16.14 -12.19
N THR A 226 17.44 15.03 -11.55
CA THR A 226 17.70 13.69 -12.09
C THR A 226 16.81 13.35 -13.30
N LYS A 227 15.66 14.03 -13.47
CA LYS A 227 14.68 13.78 -14.55
C LYS A 227 14.21 12.33 -14.69
N LYS A 228 14.38 11.52 -13.63
CA LYS A 228 14.01 10.10 -13.64
C LYS A 228 12.56 9.85 -13.22
N TYR A 229 11.98 10.79 -12.49
CA TYR A 229 10.65 10.67 -11.89
C TYR A 229 9.74 11.77 -12.41
N ASP A 230 8.47 11.47 -12.61
CA ASP A 230 7.44 12.45 -12.89
C ASP A 230 7.16 13.31 -11.64
N PHE A 231 6.57 14.48 -11.84
CA PHE A 231 6.32 15.44 -10.76
C PHE A 231 5.43 14.87 -9.65
N GLY A 232 4.42 14.06 -10.02
CA GLY A 232 3.56 13.38 -9.05
C GLY A 232 4.32 12.41 -8.15
N SER A 233 5.24 11.61 -8.73
CA SER A 233 6.12 10.73 -7.96
C SER A 233 7.02 11.52 -7.00
N ILE A 234 7.57 12.65 -7.45
CA ILE A 234 8.43 13.51 -6.61
C ILE A 234 7.65 14.04 -5.41
N CYS A 235 6.44 14.57 -5.64
CA CYS A 235 5.56 15.01 -4.56
C CYS A 235 5.26 13.88 -3.57
N GLY A 236 4.96 12.68 -4.05
CA GLY A 236 4.72 11.51 -3.21
C GLY A 236 5.94 11.09 -2.39
N ILE A 237 7.14 11.09 -2.99
CA ILE A 237 8.40 10.80 -2.30
C ILE A 237 8.66 11.82 -1.19
N LEU A 238 8.50 13.12 -1.47
CA LEU A 238 8.69 14.17 -0.47
C LEU A 238 7.68 14.08 0.67
N CYS A 239 6.39 13.93 0.36
CA CYS A 239 5.35 13.74 1.37
C CYS A 239 5.60 12.48 2.22
N GLY A 240 6.05 11.38 1.60
CA GLY A 240 6.40 10.13 2.29
C GLY A 240 7.62 10.28 3.18
N SER A 241 8.66 10.94 2.70
CA SER A 241 9.88 11.21 3.48
C SER A 241 9.61 12.12 4.67
N MET A 242 8.67 13.04 4.56
CA MET A 242 8.23 13.91 5.66
C MET A 242 7.23 13.23 6.60
N ALA A 243 6.71 12.06 6.22
CA ALA A 243 5.58 11.39 6.88
C ALA A 243 4.37 12.33 7.03
N ASN A 244 4.10 13.12 6.01
CA ASN A 244 3.05 14.14 6.03
C ASN A 244 1.87 13.73 5.13
N PRO A 245 0.82 13.11 5.70
CA PRO A 245 -0.36 12.68 4.94
C PRO A 245 -1.22 13.86 4.47
N MET A 246 -1.17 15.01 5.16
CA MET A 246 -1.93 16.21 4.75
C MET A 246 -1.36 16.78 3.45
N ALA A 247 -0.03 16.86 3.33
CA ALA A 247 0.62 17.27 2.10
C ALA A 247 0.31 16.29 0.95
N LEU A 248 0.19 14.98 1.23
CA LEU A 248 -0.23 14.00 0.24
C LEU A 248 -1.67 14.25 -0.24
N THR A 249 -2.59 14.57 0.68
CA THR A 249 -3.97 14.90 0.31
C THR A 249 -4.00 16.06 -0.67
N TYR A 250 -3.28 17.13 -0.35
CA TYR A 250 -3.14 18.29 -1.26
C TYR A 250 -2.53 17.91 -2.62
N ALA A 251 -1.49 17.07 -2.63
CA ALA A 251 -0.89 16.60 -3.87
C ALA A 251 -1.86 15.80 -4.74
N ASN A 252 -2.68 14.93 -4.14
CA ASN A 252 -3.69 14.14 -4.85
C ASN A 252 -4.87 14.99 -5.37
N GLU A 253 -5.19 16.10 -4.70
CA GLU A 253 -6.24 17.03 -5.15
C GLU A 253 -5.76 17.93 -6.28
N THR A 254 -4.45 18.20 -6.33
CA THR A 254 -3.85 19.14 -7.30
C THR A 254 -3.35 18.44 -8.56
N LEU A 255 -2.94 17.18 -8.44
CA LEU A 255 -2.33 16.41 -9.53
C LEU A 255 -3.24 15.25 -9.94
N ASP A 256 -3.40 15.08 -11.25
CA ASP A 256 -4.14 13.96 -11.80
C ASP A 256 -3.41 12.63 -11.61
N GLY A 257 -4.14 11.60 -11.17
CA GLY A 257 -3.67 10.23 -11.07
C GLY A 257 -3.21 9.80 -9.67
N ASP A 258 -2.84 8.52 -9.55
CA ASP A 258 -2.51 7.86 -8.27
C ASP A 258 -0.99 7.88 -7.96
N THR A 259 -0.18 8.50 -8.79
CA THR A 259 1.29 8.49 -8.70
C THR A 259 1.83 9.03 -7.37
N PRO A 260 1.28 10.14 -6.81
CA PRO A 260 1.72 10.62 -5.50
C PRO A 260 1.44 9.62 -4.39
N SER A 261 0.27 8.99 -4.40
CA SER A 261 -0.13 8.00 -3.38
C SER A 261 0.74 6.74 -3.43
N ILE A 262 1.08 6.24 -4.61
CA ILE A 262 1.93 5.06 -4.80
C ILE A 262 3.34 5.34 -4.28
N SER A 263 3.91 6.48 -4.65
CA SER A 263 5.25 6.88 -4.24
C SER A 263 5.33 7.14 -2.73
N TYR A 264 4.30 7.77 -2.17
CA TYR A 264 4.16 7.96 -0.73
C TYR A 264 4.13 6.62 0.02
N ALA A 265 3.27 5.68 -0.41
CA ALA A 265 3.13 4.38 0.23
C ALA A 265 4.43 3.56 0.22
N THR A 266 5.29 3.78 -0.77
CA THR A 266 6.60 3.12 -0.87
C THR A 266 7.60 3.70 0.11
N VAL A 267 7.64 5.03 0.26
CA VAL A 267 8.68 5.74 1.03
C VAL A 267 8.30 5.89 2.51
N TYR A 268 7.03 6.11 2.81
CA TYR A 268 6.55 6.41 4.16
C TYR A 268 6.94 5.35 5.23
N PRO A 269 6.74 4.04 5.01
CA PRO A 269 7.07 3.04 6.03
C PRO A 269 8.57 3.03 6.36
N LEU A 270 9.40 3.13 5.32
CA LEU A 270 10.86 3.17 5.48
C LEU A 270 11.30 4.46 6.19
N GLY A 271 10.72 5.60 5.80
CA GLY A 271 10.99 6.90 6.42
C GLY A 271 10.63 6.92 7.90
N MET A 272 9.49 6.35 8.29
CA MET A 272 9.09 6.25 9.70
C MET A 272 10.02 5.33 10.50
N PHE A 273 10.38 4.19 9.94
CA PHE A 273 11.32 3.26 10.59
C PHE A 273 12.68 3.92 10.87
N ILE A 274 13.25 4.57 9.85
CA ILE A 274 14.54 5.28 9.97
C ILE A 274 14.46 6.40 11.01
N ARG A 275 13.38 7.18 11.05
CA ARG A 275 13.19 8.25 12.04
C ARG A 275 13.19 7.74 13.47
N VAL A 276 12.51 6.63 13.74
CA VAL A 276 12.47 6.02 15.07
C VAL A 276 13.88 5.64 15.50
N ILE A 277 14.65 5.02 14.61
CA ILE A 277 16.04 4.64 14.92
C ILE A 277 16.92 5.87 15.15
N ILE A 278 16.86 6.87 14.25
CA ILE A 278 17.67 8.09 14.38
C ILE A 278 17.33 8.83 15.67
N ALA A 279 16.04 8.96 16.01
CA ALA A 279 15.63 9.61 17.27
C ALA A 279 16.24 8.91 18.48
N GLN A 280 16.24 7.58 18.52
CA GLN A 280 16.83 6.82 19.62
C GLN A 280 18.35 6.96 19.67
N VAL A 281 19.01 6.96 18.51
CA VAL A 281 20.45 7.21 18.42
C VAL A 281 20.81 8.61 18.95
N ILE A 282 20.06 9.65 18.56
CA ILE A 282 20.27 11.00 19.06
C ILE A 282 20.13 11.05 20.59
N VAL A 283 19.04 10.49 21.13
CA VAL A 283 18.83 10.44 22.58
C VAL A 283 19.99 9.72 23.28
N MET A 284 20.49 8.64 22.69
CA MET A 284 21.59 7.87 23.30
C MET A 284 22.93 8.62 23.32
N PHE A 285 23.19 9.48 22.33
CA PHE A 285 24.47 10.20 22.24
C PHE A 285 24.45 11.58 22.91
N PHE A 286 23.27 12.18 23.06
CA PHE A 286 23.14 13.58 23.50
C PHE A 286 22.35 13.77 24.81
N VAL A 287 21.69 12.73 25.29
CA VAL A 287 20.96 12.70 26.57
C VAL A 287 21.53 11.59 27.46
#